data_90656d37d0d673d97ff83179ce430f30
#
_entry.id   90656d37d0d673d97ff83179ce430f30
#
_cell.length_a   1.000
_cell.length_b   1.000
_cell.length_c   1.000
_cell.angle_alpha   90.00
_cell.angle_beta   90.00
_cell.angle_gamma   90.00
#
_symmetry.space_group_name_H-M   'P 1'
#
loop_
_entity.id
_entity.type
_entity.pdbx_description
1 polymer ?
#
loop_
_entity_poly.entity_id
_entity_poly.type
_entity_poly.pdbx_seq_one_letter_code
_entity_poly.pdbx_strand_id
1 'polypeptide(L)'
;PNGLPMQYRGVTSPFGMRTHPISGVMRMHHGIDLRASEGTPVFATAEGFVQFAGGSGSGYGILVILSHNYGFETRYGHLSSAVVTPGSWVKKGDLIGYSGNTGYSTGPHLHYEIRFLGQSVDPANFMGWNAQNFKNISTLEPNVSWQ
;
A
#
# COMPACT_ATOMS: atom_id res chain seq x y z
N PRO A 1 -1.77 3.22 -11.86
CA PRO A 1 -1.29 2.00 -11.19
C PRO A 1 -2.23 0.84 -11.48
N ASN A 2 -1.68 -0.35 -11.51
CA ASN A 2 -2.43 -1.56 -11.79
C ASN A 2 -1.67 -2.77 -11.26
N GLY A 3 -2.38 -3.78 -10.75
CA GLY A 3 -1.81 -5.02 -10.25
C GLY A 3 -1.43 -4.96 -8.78
N LEU A 4 -0.75 -6.00 -8.32
CA LEU A 4 -0.37 -6.17 -6.92
C LEU A 4 0.96 -5.50 -6.63
N PRO A 5 1.05 -4.74 -5.51
CA PRO A 5 2.35 -4.22 -5.07
C PRO A 5 3.23 -5.30 -4.45
N MET A 6 2.66 -6.42 -4.02
CA MET A 6 3.36 -7.42 -3.22
C MET A 6 2.55 -8.71 -3.18
N GLN A 7 3.22 -9.85 -3.02
CA GLN A 7 2.54 -11.09 -2.62
C GLN A 7 2.11 -10.94 -1.16
N TYR A 8 0.85 -11.21 -0.83
CA TYR A 8 0.33 -11.02 0.51
C TYR A 8 -0.64 -12.13 0.91
N ARG A 9 -0.90 -12.22 2.21
CA ARG A 9 -1.71 -13.30 2.80
C ARG A 9 -3.15 -12.91 3.10
N GLY A 10 -3.47 -11.64 3.03
CA GLY A 10 -4.79 -11.13 3.31
C GLY A 10 -4.76 -9.66 3.62
N VAL A 11 -5.92 -9.06 3.72
CA VAL A 11 -6.07 -7.65 4.08
C VAL A 11 -6.39 -7.56 5.56
N THR A 12 -5.57 -6.82 6.30
CA THR A 12 -5.82 -6.60 7.73
C THR A 12 -6.67 -5.37 7.98
N SER A 13 -6.68 -4.42 7.04
CA SER A 13 -7.49 -3.23 7.15
C SER A 13 -7.80 -2.68 5.75
N PRO A 14 -9.09 -2.59 5.37
CA PRO A 14 -9.47 -2.08 4.06
C PRO A 14 -9.46 -0.55 4.01
N PHE A 15 -9.51 -0.02 2.79
CA PHE A 15 -9.69 1.41 2.54
C PHE A 15 -11.07 1.86 3.02
N GLY A 16 -11.14 3.07 3.54
CA GLY A 16 -12.41 3.73 3.80
C GLY A 16 -12.62 4.12 5.24
N MET A 17 -13.81 4.64 5.53
CA MET A 17 -14.18 5.04 6.88
C MET A 17 -14.38 3.82 7.78
N ARG A 18 -13.86 3.93 8.99
CA ARG A 18 -14.05 2.88 10.00
C ARG A 18 -14.21 3.52 11.38
N THR A 19 -14.95 2.84 12.25
CA THR A 19 -15.11 3.26 13.64
C THR A 19 -14.10 2.52 14.50
N HIS A 20 -13.33 3.27 15.28
CA HIS A 20 -12.39 2.68 16.21
C HIS A 20 -13.16 1.86 17.26
N PRO A 21 -12.79 0.61 17.52
CA PRO A 21 -13.59 -0.29 18.37
C PRO A 21 -13.66 0.15 19.83
N ILE A 22 -12.69 0.91 20.32
CA ILE A 22 -12.67 1.37 21.72
C ILE A 22 -13.21 2.78 21.85
N SER A 23 -12.69 3.72 21.06
CA SER A 23 -13.05 5.14 21.17
C SER A 23 -14.37 5.50 20.51
N GLY A 24 -14.86 4.69 19.57
CA GLY A 24 -16.02 4.99 18.78
C GLY A 24 -15.81 6.10 17.74
N VAL A 25 -14.57 6.59 17.60
CA VAL A 25 -14.25 7.66 16.66
C VAL A 25 -14.16 7.12 15.24
N MET A 26 -14.83 7.82 14.32
CA MET A 26 -14.73 7.52 12.89
C MET A 26 -13.38 8.01 12.36
N ARG A 27 -12.69 7.15 11.64
CA ARG A 27 -11.42 7.50 10.98
C ARG A 27 -11.42 7.03 9.54
N MET A 28 -10.87 7.86 8.67
CA MET A 28 -10.63 7.48 7.28
C MET A 28 -9.32 6.72 7.19
N HIS A 29 -9.34 5.51 6.62
CA HIS A 29 -8.15 4.76 6.25
C HIS A 29 -7.86 5.04 4.78
N HIS A 30 -6.76 5.73 4.51
CA HIS A 30 -6.43 6.26 3.18
C HIS A 30 -5.79 5.23 2.25
N GLY A 31 -5.59 4.02 2.72
CA GLY A 31 -4.99 2.95 1.94
C GLY A 31 -5.55 1.60 2.34
N ILE A 32 -4.88 0.56 1.90
CA ILE A 32 -5.20 -0.82 2.25
C ILE A 32 -3.96 -1.42 2.93
N ASP A 33 -4.18 -2.18 4.00
CA ASP A 33 -3.10 -2.85 4.72
C ASP A 33 -3.07 -4.32 4.31
N LEU A 34 -1.94 -4.74 3.75
CA LEU A 34 -1.72 -6.07 3.19
C LEU A 34 -0.75 -6.84 4.09
N ARG A 35 -1.21 -7.95 4.66
CA ARG A 35 -0.40 -8.74 5.58
C ARG A 35 0.63 -9.58 4.83
N ALA A 36 1.88 -9.50 5.26
CA ALA A 36 2.97 -10.31 4.75
C ALA A 36 4.10 -10.35 5.76
N SER A 37 4.94 -11.38 5.71
CA SER A 37 6.14 -11.45 6.53
C SER A 37 7.07 -10.28 6.22
N GLU A 38 7.81 -9.80 7.23
CA GLU A 38 8.84 -8.80 7.00
C GLU A 38 9.83 -9.28 5.95
N GLY A 39 10.27 -8.37 5.08
CA GLY A 39 11.20 -8.68 4.02
C GLY A 39 10.55 -9.19 2.74
N THR A 40 9.24 -9.14 2.61
CA THR A 40 8.56 -9.49 1.37
C THR A 40 8.84 -8.42 0.32
N PRO A 41 9.25 -8.79 -0.90
CA PRO A 41 9.52 -7.81 -1.95
C PRO A 41 8.30 -6.98 -2.32
N VAL A 42 8.50 -5.68 -2.50
CA VAL A 42 7.47 -4.72 -2.89
C VAL A 42 7.85 -4.12 -4.24
N PHE A 43 6.89 -4.05 -5.14
CA PHE A 43 7.11 -3.66 -6.53
C PHE A 43 6.26 -2.44 -6.90
N ALA A 44 6.79 -1.62 -7.81
CA ALA A 44 6.05 -0.50 -8.36
C ALA A 44 4.85 -1.00 -9.16
N THR A 45 3.67 -0.44 -8.93
CA THR A 45 2.43 -0.83 -9.62
C THR A 45 2.18 -0.01 -10.88
N ALA A 46 3.02 0.96 -11.16
CA ALA A 46 3.05 1.72 -12.41
C ALA A 46 4.43 2.33 -12.58
N GLU A 47 4.78 2.68 -13.82
CA GLU A 47 5.99 3.45 -14.04
C GLU A 47 5.87 4.84 -13.44
N GLY A 48 6.96 5.40 -13.03
CA GLY A 48 6.94 6.73 -12.45
C GLY A 48 8.27 7.18 -11.88
N PHE A 49 8.19 8.31 -11.22
CA PHE A 49 9.29 9.02 -10.64
C PHE A 49 9.29 8.81 -9.13
N VAL A 50 10.44 8.48 -8.55
CA VAL A 50 10.58 8.33 -7.09
C VAL A 50 10.59 9.73 -6.46
N GLN A 51 9.50 10.07 -5.83
CA GLN A 51 9.33 11.37 -5.18
C GLN A 51 9.96 11.36 -3.78
N PHE A 52 9.86 10.24 -3.06
CA PHE A 52 10.38 10.08 -1.71
C PHE A 52 10.76 8.62 -1.49
N ALA A 53 11.85 8.39 -0.76
CA ALA A 53 12.24 7.03 -0.35
C ALA A 53 13.09 7.11 0.91
N GLY A 54 12.64 6.46 1.99
CA GLY A 54 13.38 6.41 3.24
C GLY A 54 12.50 6.62 4.46
N GLY A 55 13.12 6.92 5.59
CA GLY A 55 12.40 7.22 6.82
C GLY A 55 11.58 8.49 6.69
N SER A 56 10.29 8.39 6.97
CA SER A 56 9.36 9.52 6.78
C SER A 56 9.32 10.47 7.98
N GLY A 57 9.76 10.00 9.14
CA GLY A 57 9.58 10.76 10.38
C GLY A 57 8.12 10.83 10.82
N SER A 58 7.27 10.02 10.27
CA SER A 58 5.82 9.99 10.52
C SER A 58 5.34 8.56 10.79
N GLY A 59 4.03 8.39 10.93
CA GLY A 59 3.40 7.08 11.14
C GLY A 59 3.62 6.07 10.01
N TYR A 60 3.96 6.53 8.80
CA TYR A 60 4.29 5.63 7.70
C TYR A 60 5.56 4.80 7.94
N GLY A 61 6.45 5.24 8.83
CA GLY A 61 7.76 4.62 8.98
C GLY A 61 8.63 4.83 7.75
N ILE A 62 9.25 3.74 7.26
CA ILE A 62 9.99 3.79 6.00
C ILE A 62 8.98 3.74 4.85
N LEU A 63 9.09 4.71 3.94
CA LEU A 63 8.08 5.02 2.96
C LEU A 63 8.71 5.23 1.58
N VAL A 64 8.03 4.74 0.54
CA VAL A 64 8.31 5.12 -0.85
C VAL A 64 7.07 5.79 -1.42
N ILE A 65 7.26 6.93 -2.07
CA ILE A 65 6.21 7.63 -2.82
C ILE A 65 6.63 7.69 -4.27
N LEU A 66 5.78 7.18 -5.16
CA LEU A 66 5.97 7.26 -6.60
C LEU A 66 4.96 8.21 -7.21
N SER A 67 5.43 9.08 -8.09
CA SER A 67 4.59 9.97 -8.88
C SER A 67 4.44 9.40 -10.28
N HIS A 68 3.21 9.18 -10.70
CA HIS A 68 2.87 8.57 -11.98
C HIS A 68 2.26 9.58 -12.94
N ASN A 69 2.01 9.15 -14.17
CA ASN A 69 1.30 9.97 -15.15
C ASN A 69 -0.18 10.14 -14.76
N TYR A 70 -0.80 11.14 -15.34
CA TYR A 70 -2.25 11.40 -15.24
C TYR A 70 -2.75 11.75 -13.84
N GLY A 71 -1.85 12.27 -12.98
CA GLY A 71 -2.23 12.69 -11.63
C GLY A 71 -2.26 11.60 -10.58
N PHE A 72 -1.76 10.41 -10.90
CA PHE A 72 -1.68 9.32 -9.92
C PHE A 72 -0.40 9.37 -9.09
N GLU A 73 -0.53 8.92 -7.84
CA GLU A 73 0.56 8.73 -6.90
C GLU A 73 0.32 7.42 -6.16
N THR A 74 1.39 6.67 -5.87
CA THR A 74 1.30 5.50 -5.00
C THR A 74 2.24 5.64 -3.82
N ARG A 75 1.83 5.13 -2.67
CA ARG A 75 2.61 5.15 -1.43
C ARG A 75 2.71 3.74 -0.86
N TYR A 76 3.89 3.42 -0.40
CA TYR A 76 4.24 2.10 0.13
C TYR A 76 4.87 2.31 1.50
N GLY A 77 4.11 2.08 2.55
CA GLY A 77 4.50 2.40 3.93
C GLY A 77 4.82 1.18 4.78
N HIS A 78 5.37 1.44 5.96
CA HIS A 78 5.83 0.46 6.95
C HIS A 78 6.88 -0.50 6.41
N LEU A 79 7.68 -0.04 5.42
CA LEU A 79 8.74 -0.86 4.83
C LEU A 79 9.85 -1.14 5.84
N SER A 80 10.53 -2.28 5.68
CA SER A 80 11.78 -2.54 6.38
C SER A 80 12.94 -1.82 5.71
N SER A 81 12.91 -1.67 4.40
CA SER A 81 13.91 -0.90 3.66
C SER A 81 13.35 -0.45 2.32
N ALA A 82 13.88 0.68 1.82
CA ALA A 82 13.65 1.17 0.47
C ALA A 82 14.93 0.94 -0.34
N VAL A 83 14.78 0.51 -1.59
CA VAL A 83 15.93 0.20 -2.46
C VAL A 83 16.00 1.11 -3.67
N VAL A 84 15.20 2.16 -3.70
CA VAL A 84 15.18 3.16 -4.76
C VAL A 84 15.60 4.51 -4.20
N THR A 85 16.04 5.40 -5.08
CA THR A 85 16.55 6.71 -4.72
C THR A 85 15.61 7.79 -5.24
N PRO A 86 15.29 8.82 -4.43
CA PRO A 86 14.52 9.96 -4.91
C PRO A 86 15.16 10.57 -6.16
N GLY A 87 14.34 10.93 -7.12
CA GLY A 87 14.79 11.49 -8.39
C GLY A 87 14.99 10.45 -9.49
N SER A 88 14.99 9.17 -9.18
CA SER A 88 15.12 8.12 -10.18
C SER A 88 13.76 7.75 -10.79
N TRP A 89 13.82 7.13 -11.97
CA TRP A 89 12.65 6.60 -12.66
C TRP A 89 12.58 5.10 -12.43
N VAL A 90 11.37 4.58 -12.20
CA VAL A 90 11.11 3.15 -12.08
C VAL A 90 10.08 2.72 -13.10
N LYS A 91 10.18 1.46 -13.53
CA LYS A 91 9.19 0.82 -14.39
C LYS A 91 8.21 0.06 -13.52
N LYS A 92 7.01 -0.16 -14.05
CA LYS A 92 6.07 -1.08 -13.42
C LYS A 92 6.74 -2.44 -13.21
N GLY A 93 6.62 -2.99 -12.02
CA GLY A 93 7.23 -4.27 -11.66
C GLY A 93 8.65 -4.18 -11.12
N ASP A 94 9.27 -3.00 -11.12
CA ASP A 94 10.58 -2.83 -10.49
C ASP A 94 10.48 -2.99 -8.98
N LEU A 95 11.48 -3.64 -8.40
CA LEU A 95 11.63 -3.74 -6.96
C LEU A 95 11.91 -2.36 -6.37
N ILE A 96 11.10 -1.95 -5.38
CA ILE A 96 11.25 -0.64 -4.74
C ILE A 96 11.57 -0.72 -3.26
N GLY A 97 11.37 -1.88 -2.63
CA GLY A 97 11.66 -2.07 -1.22
C GLY A 97 11.19 -3.42 -0.72
N TYR A 98 11.25 -3.57 0.59
CA TYR A 98 10.80 -4.78 1.27
C TYR A 98 9.83 -4.40 2.37
N SER A 99 8.78 -5.19 2.54
CA SER A 99 7.77 -4.95 3.57
C SER A 99 8.36 -5.11 4.98
N GLY A 100 7.71 -4.48 5.94
CA GLY A 100 8.22 -4.49 7.30
C GLY A 100 7.12 -4.26 8.33
N ASN A 101 7.50 -3.54 9.38
CA ASN A 101 6.62 -3.21 10.49
C ASN A 101 7.06 -1.87 11.12
N THR A 102 7.65 -0.97 10.32
CA THR A 102 8.14 0.32 10.81
C THR A 102 7.02 1.33 10.93
N GLY A 103 7.23 2.37 11.75
CA GLY A 103 6.22 3.40 11.99
C GLY A 103 5.12 2.92 12.93
N TYR A 104 3.92 3.47 12.76
CA TYR A 104 2.76 3.09 13.55
C TYR A 104 2.15 1.81 13.00
N SER A 105 2.70 0.69 13.42
CA SER A 105 2.30 -0.62 12.95
C SER A 105 2.28 -1.61 14.11
N THR A 106 1.23 -2.43 14.20
CA THR A 106 1.06 -3.44 15.25
C THR A 106 1.40 -4.84 14.79
N GLY A 107 1.79 -5.00 13.55
CA GLY A 107 2.20 -6.28 12.98
C GLY A 107 2.68 -6.13 11.54
N PRO A 108 3.46 -7.11 11.03
CA PRO A 108 4.04 -7.03 9.70
C PRO A 108 2.98 -6.89 8.59
N HIS A 109 3.04 -5.79 7.86
CA HIS A 109 2.14 -5.52 6.74
C HIS A 109 2.71 -4.41 5.86
N LEU A 110 2.17 -4.29 4.66
CA LEU A 110 2.39 -3.16 3.77
C LEU A 110 1.16 -2.26 3.82
N HIS A 111 1.37 -0.97 4.07
CA HIS A 111 0.33 0.04 3.86
C HIS A 111 0.47 0.58 2.45
N TYR A 112 -0.53 0.36 1.61
CA TYR A 112 -0.52 0.72 0.20
C TYR A 112 -1.61 1.74 -0.09
N GLU A 113 -1.22 2.90 -0.65
CA GLU A 113 -2.14 3.96 -1.05
C GLU A 113 -2.05 4.23 -2.53
N ILE A 114 -3.19 4.54 -3.12
CA ILE A 114 -3.28 5.16 -4.44
C ILE A 114 -3.98 6.50 -4.26
N ARG A 115 -3.38 7.55 -4.81
CA ARG A 115 -3.97 8.88 -4.82
C ARG A 115 -4.15 9.35 -6.25
N PHE A 116 -5.29 9.98 -6.51
CA PHE A 116 -5.59 10.60 -7.79
C PHE A 116 -5.89 12.07 -7.55
N LEU A 117 -5.09 12.94 -8.16
CA LEU A 117 -5.18 14.40 -7.99
C LEU A 117 -5.22 14.81 -6.52
N GLY A 118 -4.38 14.16 -5.71
CA GLY A 118 -4.22 14.45 -4.29
C GLY A 118 -5.22 13.76 -3.37
N GLN A 119 -6.21 13.05 -3.90
CA GLN A 119 -7.21 12.36 -3.09
C GLN A 119 -6.96 10.86 -3.08
N SER A 120 -7.03 10.26 -1.91
CA SER A 120 -6.91 8.81 -1.78
C SER A 120 -8.12 8.12 -2.40
N VAL A 121 -7.86 7.04 -3.13
CA VAL A 121 -8.88 6.19 -3.75
C VAL A 121 -8.67 4.75 -3.30
N ASP A 122 -9.71 3.92 -3.40
CA ASP A 122 -9.61 2.54 -2.95
C ASP A 122 -8.64 1.73 -3.82
N PRO A 123 -7.49 1.29 -3.27
CA PRO A 123 -6.52 0.53 -4.04
C PRO A 123 -7.06 -0.79 -4.58
N ALA A 124 -8.05 -1.38 -3.93
CA ALA A 124 -8.62 -2.66 -4.37
C ALA A 124 -9.17 -2.59 -5.80
N ASN A 125 -9.66 -1.43 -6.22
CA ASN A 125 -10.18 -1.23 -7.57
C ASN A 125 -9.09 -1.26 -8.66
N PHE A 126 -7.82 -1.17 -8.27
CA PHE A 126 -6.68 -1.10 -9.18
C PHE A 126 -5.81 -2.35 -9.15
N MET A 127 -6.09 -3.29 -8.26
CA MET A 127 -5.22 -4.45 -8.05
C MET A 127 -5.41 -5.54 -9.12
N GLY A 128 -6.44 -5.42 -9.94
CA GLY A 128 -6.65 -6.29 -11.08
C GLY A 128 -7.12 -7.69 -10.70
N TRP A 129 -7.38 -8.50 -11.72
CA TRP A 129 -7.84 -9.87 -11.57
C TRP A 129 -6.81 -10.83 -12.16
N ASN A 130 -6.13 -11.57 -11.29
CA ASN A 130 -5.34 -12.75 -11.66
C ASN A 130 -5.60 -13.82 -10.59
N ALA A 131 -4.99 -15.00 -10.72
CA ALA A 131 -5.25 -16.08 -9.78
C ALA A 131 -4.96 -15.68 -8.32
N GLN A 132 -3.89 -14.93 -8.09
CA GLN A 132 -3.51 -14.46 -6.77
C GLN A 132 -4.50 -13.43 -6.25
N ASN A 133 -4.88 -12.45 -7.08
CA ASN A 133 -5.83 -11.41 -6.70
C ASN A 133 -7.20 -11.99 -6.40
N PHE A 134 -7.67 -12.87 -7.24
CA PHE A 134 -8.97 -13.50 -7.04
C PHE A 134 -9.04 -14.22 -5.70
N LYS A 135 -8.00 -14.96 -5.38
CA LYS A 135 -7.92 -15.69 -4.12
C LYS A 135 -7.98 -14.75 -2.91
N ASN A 136 -7.21 -13.68 -2.97
CA ASN A 136 -7.16 -12.71 -1.88
C ASN A 136 -8.46 -11.93 -1.74
N ILE A 137 -9.04 -11.51 -2.83
CA ILE A 137 -10.30 -10.77 -2.84
C ILE A 137 -11.44 -11.67 -2.35
N SER A 138 -11.49 -12.91 -2.78
CA SER A 138 -12.49 -13.88 -2.32
C SER A 138 -12.40 -14.12 -0.82
N THR A 139 -11.20 -14.13 -0.27
CA THR A 139 -10.99 -14.27 1.17
C THR A 139 -11.49 -13.05 1.93
N LEU A 140 -11.43 -11.89 1.32
CA LEU A 140 -11.80 -10.63 1.95
C LEU A 140 -13.30 -10.35 1.94
N GLU A 141 -13.96 -10.67 0.85
CA GLU A 141 -15.37 -10.33 0.65
C GLU A 141 -16.29 -10.71 1.82
N PRO A 142 -16.15 -11.90 2.42
CA PRO A 142 -17.03 -12.25 3.54
C PRO A 142 -16.75 -11.46 4.82
N ASN A 143 -15.56 -10.93 4.98
CA ASN A 143 -15.11 -10.32 6.22
C ASN A 143 -14.99 -8.81 6.14
N VAL A 144 -14.86 -8.32 4.96
CA VAL A 144 -14.71 -6.91 4.68
C VAL A 144 -15.96 -6.47 3.99
N SER A 145 -16.87 -6.01 4.80
CA SER A 145 -17.89 -5.22 4.17
C SER A 145 -17.19 -3.97 3.72
N TRP A 146 -17.01 -3.83 2.50
CA TRP A 146 -16.41 -2.66 1.87
C TRP A 146 -17.22 -1.38 2.11
N GLN A 147 -17.75 -1.28 3.27
CA GLN A 147 -18.58 -0.18 3.69
C GLN A 147 -17.79 0.97 4.21
#